data_8355ba69d43c63ca44d35b0247424cf3
#
_entry.id   8355ba69d43c63ca44d35b0247424cf3
#
_cell.length_a   1.000
_cell.length_b   1.000
_cell.length_c   1.000
_cell.angle_alpha   90.00
_cell.angle_beta   90.00
_cell.angle_gamma   90.00
#
_symmetry.space_group_name_H-M   'P 1'
#
loop_
_entity.id
_entity.type
_entity.pdbx_description
1 polymer ?
#
loop_
_entity_poly.entity_id
_entity_poly.type
_entity_poly.pdbx_seq_one_letter_code
_entity_poly.pdbx_strand_id
1 'polypeptide(L)'
;MENRGIFTGIGTVLFLVAVLSFGLYMERSGLEDLGIVRTGFAQSHIAKHTPGETPDILNNRVYRKKLRSQKIQKEWKDFEDLEQEMMRYCRTLDGREYIKAHKLPEGTYRHFVKILNDLAAYPPIVTGEATDPYKLKLNQEHFLRVIGRGNIDLLLDILAHETELMESTSELVYDWLSKGIEAKSPEIRMTQKELYEYAAFFLTTLSGKAYLWRRDSKTRILATYYAVLIVDKANQERTNRHNVDIRPTVAQLMDDLVNYRNLNAKGAYIKKLKTLEAPASAG
;
A
#
# COMPACT_ATOMS: atom_id res chain seq x y z
N MET A 1 -4.66 -24.42 25.96
CA MET A 1 -4.92 -24.31 24.50
C MET A 1 -5.24 -22.85 24.22
N GLU A 2 -4.21 -22.08 23.93
CA GLU A 2 -4.32 -20.62 23.74
C GLU A 2 -4.67 -20.32 22.28
N ASN A 3 -5.84 -19.72 22.09
CA ASN A 3 -6.25 -19.09 20.85
C ASN A 3 -5.34 -17.88 20.55
N ARG A 4 -4.24 -18.07 19.82
CA ARG A 4 -3.45 -16.98 19.26
C ARG A 4 -4.15 -16.48 17.99
N GLY A 5 -4.88 -15.40 18.12
CA GLY A 5 -5.64 -14.77 17.03
C GLY A 5 -4.76 -13.88 16.14
N ILE A 6 -5.02 -13.92 15.01
CA ILE A 6 -5.23 -13.31 13.70
C ILE A 6 -5.17 -11.79 13.74
N PHE A 7 -4.31 -11.17 12.87
CA PHE A 7 -4.57 -9.92 12.14
C PHE A 7 -3.35 -9.29 11.52
N THR A 8 -3.47 -9.04 10.23
CA THR A 8 -2.57 -8.16 9.50
C THR A 8 -3.22 -7.79 8.16
N GLY A 9 -3.20 -6.71 7.71
CA GLY A 9 -3.27 -6.17 6.81
C GLY A 9 -3.57 -5.31 5.67
N ILE A 10 -3.58 -4.28 5.18
CA ILE A 10 -3.80 -3.56 3.90
C ILE A 10 -2.56 -2.71 3.52
N GLY A 11 -1.44 -3.30 3.42
CA GLY A 11 -0.26 -2.52 3.13
C GLY A 11 0.24 -2.57 1.70
N THR A 12 -0.11 -3.58 0.95
CA THR A 12 0.35 -3.61 -0.44
C THR A 12 -0.62 -2.89 -1.37
N VAL A 13 -1.93 -2.92 -1.11
CA VAL A 13 -2.87 -2.01 -1.78
C VAL A 13 -2.71 -0.61 -1.21
N LEU A 14 -2.54 -0.40 0.10
CA LEU A 14 -2.15 0.90 0.65
C LEU A 14 -0.72 1.30 0.26
N PHE A 15 0.18 0.38 0.02
CA PHE A 15 1.47 0.66 -0.58
C PHE A 15 1.31 1.18 -2.02
N LEU A 16 0.56 0.46 -2.85
CA LEU A 16 0.16 0.92 -4.18
C LEU A 16 -0.68 2.19 -4.07
N VAL A 17 -1.58 2.29 -3.10
CA VAL A 17 -2.51 3.38 -2.85
C VAL A 17 -1.87 4.62 -2.24
N ALA A 18 -1.02 4.49 -1.24
CA ALA A 18 -0.27 5.61 -0.69
C ALA A 18 0.57 6.30 -1.76
N VAL A 19 1.00 5.51 -2.74
CA VAL A 19 1.74 5.98 -3.88
C VAL A 19 0.81 6.58 -4.95
N LEU A 20 -0.38 6.04 -5.13
CA LEU A 20 -1.36 6.51 -6.12
C LEU A 20 -1.94 7.88 -5.80
N SER A 21 -2.10 8.18 -4.53
CA SER A 21 -2.83 9.35 -4.05
C SER A 21 -2.21 10.70 -4.40
N PHE A 22 -0.97 10.75 -4.84
CA PHE A 22 -0.26 12.02 -4.95
C PHE A 22 -0.08 12.57 -6.36
N GLY A 23 -0.24 11.77 -7.40
CA GLY A 23 -0.22 12.29 -8.78
C GLY A 23 -1.20 13.46 -8.98
N LEU A 24 -2.36 13.37 -8.34
CA LEU A 24 -3.42 14.38 -8.42
C LEU A 24 -3.16 15.65 -7.60
N TYR A 25 -2.43 15.57 -6.50
CA TYR A 25 -2.12 16.79 -5.72
C TYR A 25 -1.15 17.70 -6.49
N MET A 26 -0.23 17.14 -7.28
CA MET A 26 0.70 17.95 -8.10
C MET A 26 0.04 18.53 -9.34
N GLU A 27 -0.88 17.80 -9.95
CA GLU A 27 -1.67 18.35 -11.06
C GLU A 27 -2.51 19.52 -10.56
N ARG A 28 -3.03 19.44 -9.33
CA ARG A 28 -3.82 20.51 -8.70
C ARG A 28 -2.97 21.71 -8.31
N SER A 29 -1.79 21.52 -7.71
CA SER A 29 -0.88 22.63 -7.35
C SER A 29 -0.19 23.24 -8.57
N GLY A 30 0.15 22.45 -9.59
CA GLY A 30 0.72 22.95 -10.85
C GLY A 30 -0.28 23.68 -11.75
N LEU A 31 -1.57 23.34 -11.67
CA LEU A 31 -2.65 24.01 -12.41
C LEU A 31 -3.05 25.34 -11.74
N GLU A 32 -2.92 25.45 -10.42
CA GLU A 32 -3.14 26.72 -9.70
C GLU A 32 -2.07 27.75 -10.04
N ASP A 33 -0.82 27.34 -10.19
CA ASP A 33 0.30 28.20 -10.58
C ASP A 33 0.22 28.64 -12.07
N LEU A 34 -0.51 27.89 -12.90
CA LEU A 34 -0.71 28.23 -14.33
C LEU A 34 -1.98 29.07 -14.60
N GLY A 35 -2.72 29.48 -13.59
CA GLY A 35 -3.86 30.39 -13.73
C GLY A 35 -5.07 29.81 -14.46
N ILE A 36 -5.19 28.49 -14.62
CA ILE A 36 -6.28 27.84 -15.31
C ILE A 36 -7.38 27.41 -14.33
N VAL A 37 -8.40 28.26 -14.26
CA VAL A 37 -9.81 28.01 -13.87
C VAL A 37 -10.07 27.35 -12.52
N ARG A 38 -10.46 28.19 -11.56
CA ARG A 38 -11.27 27.83 -10.38
C ARG A 38 -12.65 27.33 -10.84
N THR A 39 -12.83 26.02 -10.93
CA THR A 39 -14.16 25.43 -10.80
C THR A 39 -14.28 24.91 -9.37
N GLY A 40 -15.28 25.44 -8.65
CA GLY A 40 -15.48 25.21 -7.22
C GLY A 40 -15.57 23.74 -6.88
N PHE A 41 -14.61 23.28 -6.12
CA PHE A 41 -14.73 22.05 -5.35
C PHE A 41 -15.27 22.39 -3.98
N ALA A 42 -16.44 21.80 -3.67
CA ALA A 42 -16.98 21.83 -2.34
C ALA A 42 -15.92 21.34 -1.36
N GLN A 43 -15.58 22.18 -0.37
CA GLN A 43 -14.85 21.78 0.81
C GLN A 43 -15.57 20.57 1.38
N SER A 44 -14.90 19.44 1.45
CA SER A 44 -15.40 18.29 2.21
C SER A 44 -15.49 18.74 3.66
N HIS A 45 -16.71 19.01 4.11
CA HIS A 45 -17.00 19.25 5.51
C HIS A 45 -16.54 18.03 6.29
N ILE A 46 -15.52 18.19 7.11
CA ILE A 46 -15.23 17.27 8.21
C ILE A 46 -16.49 17.25 9.06
N ALA A 47 -17.31 16.23 8.87
CA ALA A 47 -18.53 16.04 9.64
C ALA A 47 -18.15 15.88 11.11
N LYS A 48 -18.49 16.89 11.94
CA LYS A 48 -18.47 16.77 13.39
C LYS A 48 -19.38 15.61 13.76
N HIS A 49 -18.82 14.61 14.41
CA HIS A 49 -19.58 13.47 14.93
C HIS A 49 -20.74 13.93 15.79
N THR A 50 -21.94 13.62 15.35
CA THR A 50 -23.17 13.72 16.14
C THR A 50 -23.28 12.45 17.01
N PRO A 51 -23.64 12.54 18.32
CA PRO A 51 -23.76 11.37 19.18
C PRO A 51 -25.08 10.66 18.91
N GLY A 52 -24.98 9.56 18.18
CA GLY A 52 -26.05 8.62 17.87
C GLY A 52 -25.42 7.38 17.25
N GLU A 53 -24.67 6.62 18.06
CA GLU A 53 -23.92 5.45 17.57
C GLU A 53 -24.88 4.30 17.23
N THR A 54 -24.94 3.94 15.95
CA THR A 54 -25.61 2.72 15.49
C THR A 54 -24.83 1.46 15.91
N PRO A 55 -25.50 0.28 16.04
CA PRO A 55 -24.85 -0.99 16.40
C PRO A 55 -23.61 -1.35 15.56
N ASP A 56 -23.58 -0.93 14.30
CA ASP A 56 -22.43 -1.15 13.39
C ASP A 56 -21.19 -0.35 13.79
N ILE A 57 -21.34 0.84 14.39
CA ILE A 57 -20.22 1.63 14.90
C ILE A 57 -19.59 0.94 16.12
N LEU A 58 -20.40 0.31 16.96
CA LEU A 58 -19.93 -0.42 18.13
C LEU A 58 -19.14 -1.67 17.72
N ASN A 59 -19.64 -2.44 16.77
CA ASN A 59 -18.95 -3.59 16.20
C ASN A 59 -17.62 -3.19 15.54
N ASN A 60 -17.59 -2.07 14.86
CA ASN A 60 -16.39 -1.51 14.28
C ASN A 60 -15.37 -1.05 15.33
N ARG A 61 -15.80 -0.49 16.46
CA ARG A 61 -14.91 -0.15 17.59
C ARG A 61 -14.28 -1.39 18.22
N VAL A 62 -15.09 -2.44 18.44
CA VAL A 62 -14.61 -3.73 18.96
C VAL A 62 -13.61 -4.36 18.00
N TYR A 63 -13.90 -4.34 16.71
CA TYR A 63 -13.01 -4.86 15.68
C TYR A 63 -11.68 -4.06 15.63
N ARG A 64 -11.72 -2.72 15.64
CA ARG A 64 -10.53 -1.87 15.72
C ARG A 64 -9.72 -2.12 16.98
N LYS A 65 -10.35 -2.27 18.14
CA LYS A 65 -9.67 -2.59 19.39
C LYS A 65 -9.01 -3.95 19.32
N LYS A 66 -9.67 -4.92 18.70
CA LYS A 66 -9.14 -6.26 18.46
C LYS A 66 -7.95 -6.20 17.51
N LEU A 67 -8.01 -5.42 16.43
CA LEU A 67 -6.89 -5.18 15.52
C LEU A 67 -5.68 -4.54 16.21
N ARG A 68 -5.90 -3.57 17.12
CA ARG A 68 -4.82 -2.90 17.85
C ARG A 68 -4.13 -3.80 18.89
N SER A 69 -4.85 -4.75 19.48
CA SER A 69 -4.34 -5.58 20.58
C SER A 69 -3.61 -6.84 20.11
N GLN A 70 -3.61 -7.12 18.81
CA GLN A 70 -3.03 -8.36 18.31
C GLN A 70 -1.57 -8.17 17.92
N LYS A 71 -0.72 -9.02 18.51
CA LYS A 71 0.69 -9.11 18.14
C LYS A 71 0.81 -9.50 16.67
N ILE A 72 1.56 -8.70 15.94
CA ILE A 72 1.96 -8.91 14.56
C ILE A 72 2.84 -10.17 14.51
N GLN A 73 2.25 -11.31 14.43
CA GLN A 73 2.88 -12.59 14.08
C GLN A 73 1.80 -13.68 14.08
N LYS A 74 1.07 -13.77 12.96
CA LYS A 74 0.33 -14.98 12.66
C LYS A 74 1.00 -15.64 11.45
N GLU A 75 1.41 -16.87 11.64
CA GLU A 75 1.71 -17.72 10.49
C GLU A 75 0.37 -18.11 9.86
N TRP A 76 0.11 -17.59 8.67
CA TRP A 76 -1.02 -17.97 7.85
C TRP A 76 -0.78 -19.39 7.35
N LYS A 77 -1.76 -20.26 7.53
CA LYS A 77 -1.61 -21.64 7.12
C LYS A 77 -1.60 -21.77 5.60
N ASP A 78 -2.49 -21.01 4.92
CA ASP A 78 -2.66 -21.03 3.48
C ASP A 78 -3.22 -19.71 2.95
N PHE A 79 -3.41 -19.65 1.64
CA PHE A 79 -3.96 -18.49 0.97
C PHE A 79 -5.45 -18.28 1.28
N GLU A 80 -6.21 -19.34 1.50
CA GLU A 80 -7.67 -19.25 1.78
C GLU A 80 -7.94 -18.52 3.09
N ASP A 81 -7.15 -18.78 4.13
CA ASP A 81 -7.24 -18.06 5.41
C ASP A 81 -7.01 -16.55 5.22
N LEU A 82 -6.01 -16.19 4.40
CA LEU A 82 -5.69 -14.79 4.08
C LEU A 82 -6.78 -14.11 3.26
N GLU A 83 -7.31 -14.80 2.27
CA GLU A 83 -8.38 -14.28 1.42
C GLU A 83 -9.66 -14.02 2.21
N GLN A 84 -10.03 -14.94 3.10
CA GLN A 84 -11.16 -14.74 3.99
C GLN A 84 -10.97 -13.55 4.92
N GLU A 85 -9.76 -13.35 5.44
CA GLU A 85 -9.46 -12.20 6.28
C GLU A 85 -9.48 -10.89 5.48
N MET A 86 -8.96 -10.90 4.27
CA MET A 86 -9.03 -9.76 3.36
C MET A 86 -10.49 -9.40 3.02
N MET A 87 -11.32 -10.41 2.71
CA MET A 87 -12.76 -10.21 2.49
C MET A 87 -13.45 -9.66 3.73
N ARG A 88 -13.12 -10.15 4.92
CA ARG A 88 -13.68 -9.67 6.19
C ARG A 88 -13.34 -8.20 6.42
N TYR A 89 -12.10 -7.83 6.20
CA TYR A 89 -11.69 -6.44 6.30
C TYR A 89 -12.44 -5.55 5.29
N CYS A 90 -12.50 -5.94 4.03
CA CYS A 90 -13.24 -5.17 3.02
C CYS A 90 -14.72 -5.01 3.37
N ARG A 91 -15.36 -6.02 3.96
CA ARG A 91 -16.75 -5.87 4.49
C ARG A 91 -16.84 -4.83 5.60
N THR A 92 -15.82 -4.67 6.43
CA THR A 92 -15.82 -3.58 7.42
C THR A 92 -15.68 -2.21 6.78
N LEU A 93 -14.96 -2.12 5.66
CA LEU A 93 -14.88 -0.89 4.86
C LEU A 93 -16.23 -0.58 4.19
N ASP A 94 -16.92 -1.58 3.63
CA ASP A 94 -18.25 -1.40 3.01
C ASP A 94 -19.26 -0.75 3.96
N GLY A 95 -19.13 -0.96 5.27
CA GLY A 95 -19.92 -0.30 6.30
C GLY A 95 -19.60 1.18 6.55
N ARG A 96 -18.50 1.71 5.98
CA ARG A 96 -18.06 3.11 6.19
C ARG A 96 -18.81 4.08 5.30
N GLU A 97 -19.22 5.22 5.84
CA GLU A 97 -19.93 6.24 5.08
C GLU A 97 -19.07 6.81 3.94
N TYR A 98 -17.76 7.03 4.16
CA TYR A 98 -16.86 7.49 3.12
C TYR A 98 -16.69 6.47 1.98
N ILE A 99 -16.80 5.16 2.25
CA ILE A 99 -16.78 4.12 1.21
C ILE A 99 -18.11 4.08 0.44
N LYS A 100 -19.25 4.19 1.14
CA LYS A 100 -20.57 4.21 0.51
C LYS A 100 -20.71 5.36 -0.50
N ALA A 101 -20.04 6.49 -0.25
CA ALA A 101 -19.99 7.63 -1.17
C ALA A 101 -19.42 7.27 -2.56
N HIS A 102 -18.51 6.30 -2.63
CA HIS A 102 -17.91 5.83 -3.89
C HIS A 102 -18.80 4.86 -4.69
N LYS A 103 -19.92 4.41 -4.10
CA LYS A 103 -20.93 3.56 -4.79
C LYS A 103 -20.34 2.34 -5.47
N LEU A 104 -19.62 1.51 -4.71
CA LEU A 104 -18.98 0.29 -5.20
C LEU A 104 -20.01 -0.85 -5.33
N PRO A 105 -20.49 -1.20 -6.53
CA PRO A 105 -21.62 -2.12 -6.70
C PRO A 105 -21.29 -3.57 -6.29
N GLU A 106 -20.03 -3.96 -6.42
CA GLU A 106 -19.56 -5.32 -6.10
C GLU A 106 -18.85 -5.39 -4.73
N GLY A 107 -18.85 -4.28 -3.98
CA GLY A 107 -18.16 -4.13 -2.70
C GLY A 107 -16.65 -3.88 -2.85
N THR A 108 -16.03 -3.50 -1.74
CA THR A 108 -14.64 -3.06 -1.68
C THR A 108 -13.66 -4.15 -2.09
N TYR A 109 -13.88 -5.43 -1.73
CA TYR A 109 -12.97 -6.51 -2.06
C TYR A 109 -12.81 -6.71 -3.57
N ARG A 110 -13.93 -6.90 -4.30
CA ARG A 110 -13.88 -7.10 -5.75
C ARG A 110 -13.33 -5.88 -6.48
N HIS A 111 -13.65 -4.70 -5.97
CA HIS A 111 -13.13 -3.46 -6.51
C HIS A 111 -11.59 -3.36 -6.36
N PHE A 112 -11.03 -3.78 -5.22
CA PHE A 112 -9.58 -3.85 -5.03
C PHE A 112 -8.90 -4.87 -5.94
N VAL A 113 -9.49 -6.05 -6.08
CA VAL A 113 -9.00 -7.07 -7.02
C VAL A 113 -8.95 -6.52 -8.44
N LYS A 114 -9.99 -5.77 -8.86
CA LYS A 114 -10.02 -5.11 -10.16
C LYS A 114 -8.87 -4.10 -10.33
N ILE A 115 -8.70 -3.17 -9.37
CA ILE A 115 -7.60 -2.20 -9.39
C ILE A 115 -6.25 -2.92 -9.48
N LEU A 116 -6.05 -3.97 -8.70
CA LEU A 116 -4.84 -4.77 -8.70
C LEU A 116 -4.57 -5.41 -10.07
N ASN A 117 -5.62 -5.93 -10.71
CA ASN A 117 -5.52 -6.56 -12.03
C ASN A 117 -5.27 -5.54 -13.15
N ASP A 118 -5.83 -4.33 -13.03
CA ASP A 118 -5.52 -3.22 -13.94
C ASP A 118 -4.04 -2.81 -13.81
N LEU A 119 -3.52 -2.73 -12.58
CA LEU A 119 -2.10 -2.47 -12.32
C LEU A 119 -1.20 -3.59 -12.87
N ALA A 120 -1.60 -4.85 -12.74
CA ALA A 120 -0.86 -5.99 -13.29
C ALA A 120 -0.77 -5.96 -14.82
N ALA A 121 -1.85 -5.51 -15.49
CA ALA A 121 -1.90 -5.41 -16.94
C ALA A 121 -0.97 -4.31 -17.49
N TYR A 122 -0.70 -3.27 -16.71
CA TYR A 122 0.05 -2.10 -17.15
C TYR A 122 1.09 -1.69 -16.09
N PRO A 123 2.18 -2.44 -15.90
CA PRO A 123 3.21 -2.11 -14.93
C PRO A 123 3.93 -0.79 -15.31
N PRO A 124 4.54 -0.08 -14.34
CA PRO A 124 5.27 1.15 -14.59
C PRO A 124 6.55 0.88 -15.38
N ILE A 125 7.07 1.92 -16.03
CA ILE A 125 8.36 1.83 -16.72
C ILE A 125 9.47 2.03 -15.70
N VAL A 126 10.20 0.97 -15.39
CA VAL A 126 11.41 1.06 -14.57
C VAL A 126 12.55 1.50 -15.47
N THR A 127 12.85 2.79 -15.40
CA THR A 127 14.05 3.35 -16.03
C THR A 127 14.93 3.82 -14.90
N GLY A 128 16.24 3.56 -14.94
CA GLY A 128 17.17 4.15 -13.99
C GLY A 128 16.99 5.68 -13.91
N GLU A 129 18.00 6.48 -13.92
CA GLU A 129 17.89 7.94 -14.03
C GLU A 129 17.38 8.32 -15.42
N ALA A 130 16.07 8.26 -15.62
CA ALA A 130 15.47 8.56 -16.92
C ALA A 130 15.51 10.06 -17.16
N THR A 131 16.38 10.46 -18.05
CA THR A 131 16.44 11.82 -18.62
C THR A 131 15.44 12.01 -19.78
N ASP A 132 14.77 10.94 -20.23
CA ASP A 132 13.78 10.98 -21.30
C ASP A 132 12.46 11.65 -20.81
N PRO A 133 12.12 12.87 -21.26
CA PRO A 133 10.94 13.59 -20.80
C PRO A 133 9.64 12.83 -21.05
N TYR A 134 9.56 12.05 -22.13
CA TYR A 134 8.37 11.28 -22.46
C TYR A 134 8.12 10.14 -21.45
N LYS A 135 9.17 9.39 -21.12
CA LYS A 135 9.09 8.32 -20.12
C LYS A 135 8.81 8.88 -18.74
N LEU A 136 9.40 10.03 -18.40
CA LEU A 136 9.11 10.72 -17.14
C LEU A 136 7.63 11.10 -17.05
N LYS A 137 7.08 11.69 -18.11
CA LYS A 137 5.65 12.02 -18.18
C LYS A 137 4.77 10.79 -18.06
N LEU A 138 5.06 9.72 -18.80
CA LEU A 138 4.30 8.46 -18.71
C LEU A 138 4.30 7.90 -17.27
N ASN A 139 5.43 7.97 -16.57
CA ASN A 139 5.53 7.53 -15.20
C ASN A 139 4.78 8.45 -14.21
N GLN A 140 4.80 9.76 -14.44
CA GLN A 140 4.03 10.72 -13.63
C GLN A 140 2.52 10.53 -13.76
N GLU A 141 2.03 10.17 -14.94
CA GLU A 141 0.61 9.95 -15.21
C GLU A 141 0.20 8.48 -15.02
N HIS A 142 1.14 7.59 -14.69
CA HIS A 142 0.93 6.13 -14.71
C HIS A 142 -0.36 5.72 -13.98
N PHE A 143 -0.47 6.09 -12.73
CA PHE A 143 -1.60 5.66 -11.90
C PHE A 143 -2.93 6.28 -12.32
N LEU A 144 -2.91 7.55 -12.73
CA LEU A 144 -4.10 8.22 -13.25
C LEU A 144 -4.63 7.52 -14.51
N ARG A 145 -3.72 7.10 -15.40
CA ARG A 145 -4.07 6.37 -16.63
C ARG A 145 -4.57 4.97 -16.36
N VAL A 146 -3.92 4.25 -15.45
CA VAL A 146 -4.19 2.81 -15.23
C VAL A 146 -5.44 2.62 -14.39
N ILE A 147 -5.59 3.33 -13.30
CA ILE A 147 -6.69 3.10 -12.36
C ILE A 147 -7.74 4.20 -12.32
N GLY A 148 -7.43 5.37 -12.86
CA GLY A 148 -8.35 6.48 -12.96
C GLY A 148 -8.57 7.27 -11.65
N ARG A 149 -9.08 8.51 -11.82
CA ARG A 149 -9.25 9.46 -10.73
C ARG A 149 -10.15 8.95 -9.60
N GLY A 150 -11.31 8.38 -9.92
CA GLY A 150 -12.27 7.92 -8.90
C GLY A 150 -11.71 6.85 -7.98
N ASN A 151 -10.90 5.94 -8.52
CA ASN A 151 -10.21 4.93 -7.72
C ASN A 151 -9.10 5.53 -6.87
N ILE A 152 -8.40 6.54 -7.38
CA ILE A 152 -7.40 7.29 -6.59
C ILE A 152 -8.08 7.99 -5.41
N ASP A 153 -9.21 8.65 -5.63
CA ASP A 153 -9.97 9.33 -4.57
C ASP A 153 -10.44 8.34 -3.50
N LEU A 154 -10.97 7.17 -3.90
CA LEU A 154 -11.34 6.09 -2.98
C LEU A 154 -10.16 5.68 -2.09
N LEU A 155 -9.02 5.47 -2.71
CA LEU A 155 -7.83 5.01 -2.03
C LEU A 155 -7.28 6.09 -1.07
N LEU A 156 -7.41 7.37 -1.42
CA LEU A 156 -7.10 8.52 -0.55
C LEU A 156 -7.99 8.55 0.67
N ASP A 157 -9.29 8.36 0.49
CA ASP A 157 -10.24 8.35 1.59
C ASP A 157 -9.95 7.21 2.57
N ILE A 158 -9.60 6.02 2.07
CA ILE A 158 -9.19 4.90 2.93
C ILE A 158 -7.94 5.28 3.75
N LEU A 159 -6.91 5.84 3.11
CA LEU A 159 -5.69 6.26 3.80
C LEU A 159 -5.98 7.30 4.89
N ALA A 160 -6.80 8.29 4.58
CA ALA A 160 -7.13 9.36 5.52
C ALA A 160 -7.89 8.83 6.75
N HIS A 161 -8.81 7.88 6.56
CA HIS A 161 -9.68 7.39 7.61
C HIS A 161 -9.15 6.17 8.37
N GLU A 162 -8.32 5.33 7.75
CA GLU A 162 -7.82 4.07 8.36
C GLU A 162 -6.34 4.16 8.80
N THR A 163 -5.82 5.37 9.04
CA THR A 163 -4.41 5.61 9.42
C THR A 163 -3.94 4.78 10.62
N GLU A 164 -4.84 4.52 11.59
CA GLU A 164 -4.51 3.73 12.78
C GLU A 164 -4.27 2.25 12.46
N LEU A 165 -4.93 1.72 11.43
CA LEU A 165 -4.82 0.34 11.01
C LEU A 165 -3.75 0.13 9.93
N MET A 166 -3.07 1.18 9.49
CA MET A 166 -2.17 1.14 8.36
C MET A 166 -1.08 0.06 8.46
N GLU A 167 -0.49 -0.16 9.64
CA GLU A 167 0.51 -1.21 9.83
C GLU A 167 -0.06 -2.60 9.60
N SER A 168 -1.13 -2.92 10.37
CA SER A 168 -1.76 -4.22 10.29
C SER A 168 -2.38 -4.45 8.92
N THR A 169 -2.94 -3.42 8.30
CA THR A 169 -3.46 -3.51 6.95
C THR A 169 -2.36 -3.61 5.88
N SER A 170 -1.17 -3.08 6.09
CA SER A 170 -0.02 -3.25 5.21
C SER A 170 0.46 -4.70 5.11
N GLU A 171 0.53 -5.39 6.21
CA GLU A 171 0.99 -6.77 6.28
C GLU A 171 -0.01 -7.75 5.61
N LEU A 172 -1.34 -7.68 5.89
CA LEU A 172 -2.33 -8.58 5.28
C LEU A 172 -2.31 -8.53 3.75
N VAL A 173 -2.29 -7.34 3.18
CA VAL A 173 -2.28 -7.24 1.73
C VAL A 173 -0.98 -7.74 1.15
N TYR A 174 0.15 -7.45 1.79
CA TYR A 174 1.42 -8.02 1.36
C TYR A 174 1.39 -9.55 1.41
N ASP A 175 0.93 -10.13 2.53
CA ASP A 175 0.85 -11.57 2.70
C ASP A 175 -0.20 -12.19 1.76
N TRP A 176 -1.40 -11.58 1.67
CA TRP A 176 -2.46 -12.02 0.76
C TRP A 176 -2.00 -11.99 -0.70
N LEU A 177 -1.35 -10.91 -1.13
CA LEU A 177 -0.85 -10.79 -2.50
C LEU A 177 0.30 -11.77 -2.76
N SER A 178 1.27 -11.86 -1.84
CA SER A 178 2.42 -12.76 -1.99
C SER A 178 1.97 -14.22 -2.03
N LYS A 179 1.08 -14.63 -1.12
CA LYS A 179 0.53 -15.99 -1.09
C LYS A 179 -0.40 -16.27 -2.27
N GLY A 180 -1.20 -15.29 -2.70
CA GLY A 180 -2.07 -15.43 -3.86
C GLY A 180 -1.28 -15.61 -5.17
N ILE A 181 -0.15 -14.92 -5.30
CA ILE A 181 0.79 -15.12 -6.42
C ILE A 181 1.41 -16.53 -6.36
N GLU A 182 1.89 -16.96 -5.19
CA GLU A 182 2.46 -18.29 -4.99
C GLU A 182 1.44 -19.41 -5.26
N ALA A 183 0.21 -19.25 -4.77
CA ALA A 183 -0.90 -20.18 -4.97
C ALA A 183 -1.50 -20.12 -6.38
N LYS A 184 -1.07 -19.15 -7.22
CA LYS A 184 -1.65 -18.91 -8.55
C LYS A 184 -3.16 -18.71 -8.50
N SER A 185 -3.64 -17.89 -7.55
CA SER A 185 -5.05 -17.57 -7.40
C SER A 185 -5.64 -17.05 -8.72
N PRO A 186 -6.78 -17.58 -9.18
CA PRO A 186 -7.39 -17.16 -10.44
C PRO A 186 -7.92 -15.70 -10.39
N GLU A 187 -8.15 -15.16 -9.21
CA GLU A 187 -8.61 -13.78 -9.04
C GLU A 187 -7.48 -12.77 -9.13
N ILE A 188 -6.23 -13.17 -8.77
CA ILE A 188 -5.06 -12.28 -8.73
C ILE A 188 -4.21 -12.50 -9.97
N ARG A 189 -4.31 -11.57 -10.93
CA ARG A 189 -3.51 -11.61 -12.17
C ARG A 189 -2.10 -11.05 -12.00
N MET A 190 -1.84 -10.33 -10.91
CA MET A 190 -0.51 -9.84 -10.60
C MET A 190 0.43 -11.02 -10.37
N THR A 191 1.60 -10.99 -11.02
CA THR A 191 2.66 -11.97 -10.83
C THR A 191 3.81 -11.38 -10.01
N GLN A 192 4.75 -12.22 -9.57
CA GLN A 192 5.96 -11.76 -8.88
C GLN A 192 6.75 -10.75 -9.73
N LYS A 193 6.70 -10.88 -11.05
CA LYS A 193 7.35 -9.97 -11.99
C LYS A 193 6.75 -8.56 -11.93
N GLU A 194 5.43 -8.40 -12.07
CA GLU A 194 4.78 -7.09 -12.03
C GLU A 194 4.91 -6.47 -10.62
N LEU A 195 4.80 -7.28 -9.57
CA LEU A 195 5.01 -6.81 -8.21
C LEU A 195 6.44 -6.24 -8.02
N TYR A 196 7.44 -6.93 -8.57
CA TYR A 196 8.83 -6.46 -8.59
C TYR A 196 8.99 -5.16 -9.41
N GLU A 197 8.30 -5.01 -10.55
CA GLU A 197 8.37 -3.77 -11.34
C GLU A 197 7.91 -2.56 -10.52
N TYR A 198 6.81 -2.70 -9.75
CA TYR A 198 6.35 -1.63 -8.86
C TYR A 198 7.36 -1.33 -7.76
N ALA A 199 7.92 -2.34 -7.11
CA ALA A 199 8.93 -2.13 -6.07
C ALA A 199 10.19 -1.44 -6.63
N ALA A 200 10.70 -1.91 -7.76
CA ALA A 200 11.84 -1.32 -8.46
C ALA A 200 11.54 0.13 -8.90
N PHE A 201 10.35 0.40 -9.42
CA PHE A 201 9.90 1.74 -9.77
C PHE A 201 9.98 2.70 -8.57
N PHE A 202 9.46 2.32 -7.40
CA PHE A 202 9.49 3.17 -6.22
C PHE A 202 10.88 3.41 -5.66
N LEU A 203 11.73 2.41 -5.69
CA LEU A 203 13.07 2.51 -5.11
C LEU A 203 14.09 3.17 -6.02
N THR A 204 13.91 3.13 -7.34
CA THR A 204 14.96 3.57 -8.28
C THR A 204 14.58 4.75 -9.16
N THR A 205 13.31 4.87 -9.57
CA THR A 205 12.93 5.95 -10.50
C THR A 205 12.68 7.27 -9.79
N LEU A 206 12.94 8.39 -10.46
CA LEU A 206 12.67 9.73 -9.93
C LEU A 206 11.19 9.90 -9.59
N SER A 207 10.28 9.47 -10.48
CA SER A 207 8.84 9.54 -10.23
C SER A 207 8.43 8.71 -9.04
N GLY A 208 8.91 7.46 -8.92
CA GLY A 208 8.62 6.58 -7.79
C GLY A 208 9.11 7.16 -6.46
N LYS A 209 10.35 7.63 -6.41
CA LYS A 209 10.91 8.31 -5.22
C LYS A 209 10.12 9.56 -4.87
N ALA A 210 9.73 10.37 -5.85
CA ALA A 210 8.92 11.56 -5.64
C ALA A 210 7.53 11.23 -5.07
N TYR A 211 6.92 10.12 -5.46
CA TYR A 211 5.69 9.63 -4.86
C TYR A 211 5.88 9.30 -3.38
N LEU A 212 6.95 8.61 -3.01
CA LEU A 212 7.23 8.26 -1.61
C LEU A 212 7.53 9.47 -0.75
N TRP A 213 8.36 10.40 -1.22
CA TRP A 213 8.77 11.58 -0.46
C TRP A 213 7.63 12.50 -0.07
N ARG A 214 6.56 12.49 -0.83
CA ARG A 214 5.38 13.31 -0.58
C ARG A 214 4.37 12.68 0.39
N ARG A 215 4.67 11.49 0.91
CA ARG A 215 3.84 10.83 1.92
C ARG A 215 4.21 11.28 3.33
N ASP A 216 3.24 11.12 4.25
CA ASP A 216 3.56 11.15 5.67
C ASP A 216 4.60 10.08 6.00
N SER A 217 5.33 10.28 7.10
CA SER A 217 6.45 9.41 7.46
C SER A 217 6.04 7.95 7.66
N LYS A 218 4.85 7.68 8.22
CA LYS A 218 4.37 6.32 8.45
C LYS A 218 4.13 5.59 7.13
N THR A 219 3.41 6.22 6.22
CA THR A 219 3.12 5.69 4.88
C THR A 219 4.41 5.44 4.10
N ARG A 220 5.35 6.41 4.11
CA ARG A 220 6.64 6.29 3.42
C ARG A 220 7.46 5.12 3.96
N ILE A 221 7.59 5.00 5.27
CA ILE A 221 8.34 3.93 5.93
C ILE A 221 7.77 2.55 5.55
N LEU A 222 6.46 2.37 5.68
CA LEU A 222 5.81 1.11 5.36
C LEU A 222 5.95 0.76 3.86
N ALA A 223 5.71 1.73 2.99
CA ALA A 223 5.83 1.56 1.56
C ALA A 223 7.26 1.16 1.15
N THR A 224 8.26 1.84 1.69
CA THR A 224 9.67 1.52 1.43
C THR A 224 10.04 0.13 1.99
N TYR A 225 9.56 -0.20 3.19
CA TYR A 225 9.79 -1.50 3.82
C TYR A 225 9.32 -2.67 2.94
N TYR A 226 8.07 -2.63 2.48
CA TYR A 226 7.54 -3.71 1.64
C TYR A 226 8.18 -3.74 0.24
N ALA A 227 8.54 -2.59 -0.33
CA ALA A 227 9.30 -2.57 -1.58
C ALA A 227 10.67 -3.24 -1.43
N VAL A 228 11.36 -3.01 -0.32
CA VAL A 228 12.62 -3.68 0.01
C VAL A 228 12.42 -5.20 0.11
N LEU A 229 11.36 -5.68 0.80
CA LEU A 229 11.09 -7.12 0.91
C LEU A 229 10.82 -7.77 -0.46
N ILE A 230 10.09 -7.08 -1.34
CA ILE A 230 9.79 -7.58 -2.69
C ILE A 230 11.07 -7.69 -3.53
N VAL A 231 11.94 -6.68 -3.47
CA VAL A 231 13.22 -6.72 -4.20
C VAL A 231 14.18 -7.74 -3.58
N ASP A 232 14.19 -7.90 -2.26
CA ASP A 232 14.97 -8.95 -1.59
C ASP A 232 14.55 -10.34 -2.07
N LYS A 233 13.24 -10.62 -2.12
CA LYS A 233 12.73 -11.87 -2.70
C LYS A 233 13.19 -12.06 -4.14
N ALA A 234 13.13 -11.03 -4.97
CA ALA A 234 13.63 -11.08 -6.35
C ALA A 234 15.15 -11.33 -6.42
N ASN A 235 15.93 -10.83 -5.44
CA ASN A 235 17.36 -11.14 -5.33
C ASN A 235 17.58 -12.62 -5.01
N GLN A 236 16.84 -13.16 -4.05
CA GLN A 236 16.92 -14.58 -3.65
C GLN A 236 16.55 -15.50 -4.81
N GLU A 237 15.53 -15.15 -5.59
CA GLU A 237 15.06 -15.88 -6.75
C GLU A 237 15.87 -15.59 -8.04
N ARG A 238 16.88 -14.71 -8.00
CA ARG A 238 17.68 -14.25 -9.13
C ARG A 238 16.86 -13.62 -10.26
N THR A 239 15.76 -12.96 -9.88
CA THR A 239 14.84 -12.29 -10.81
C THR A 239 14.93 -10.75 -10.76
N ASN A 240 15.92 -10.21 -10.03
CA ASN A 240 16.21 -8.76 -9.94
C ASN A 240 16.83 -8.23 -11.25
N ARG A 241 16.02 -8.11 -12.29
CA ARG A 241 16.43 -7.75 -13.65
C ARG A 241 16.90 -6.30 -13.83
N HIS A 242 16.55 -5.41 -12.89
CA HIS A 242 17.00 -4.02 -12.91
C HIS A 242 18.22 -3.78 -12.01
N ASN A 243 18.79 -4.84 -11.43
CA ASN A 243 19.95 -4.76 -10.52
C ASN A 243 19.72 -3.75 -9.38
N VAL A 244 18.54 -3.72 -8.81
CA VAL A 244 18.19 -2.79 -7.72
C VAL A 244 19.01 -3.16 -6.49
N ASP A 245 19.91 -2.25 -6.07
CA ASP A 245 20.64 -2.39 -4.81
C ASP A 245 19.77 -1.84 -3.65
N ILE A 246 19.32 -2.72 -2.77
CA ILE A 246 18.48 -2.34 -1.62
C ILE A 246 19.29 -1.86 -0.41
N ARG A 247 20.59 -2.10 -0.34
CA ARG A 247 21.42 -1.78 0.84
C ARG A 247 21.36 -0.31 1.27
N PRO A 248 21.49 0.68 0.36
CA PRO A 248 21.34 2.09 0.75
C PRO A 248 19.94 2.40 1.29
N THR A 249 18.92 1.78 0.69
CA THR A 249 17.53 1.97 1.13
C THR A 249 17.28 1.32 2.49
N VAL A 250 17.84 0.16 2.76
CA VAL A 250 17.75 -0.52 4.06
C VAL A 250 18.40 0.34 5.15
N ALA A 251 19.60 0.87 4.91
CA ALA A 251 20.28 1.75 5.85
C ALA A 251 19.44 3.00 6.17
N GLN A 252 18.92 3.69 5.15
CA GLN A 252 18.04 4.85 5.32
C GLN A 252 16.76 4.49 6.09
N LEU A 253 16.15 3.36 5.76
CA LEU A 253 14.93 2.89 6.41
C LEU A 253 15.15 2.53 7.89
N MET A 254 16.33 2.00 8.22
CA MET A 254 16.71 1.75 9.62
C MET A 254 16.78 3.05 10.42
N ASP A 255 17.37 4.11 9.85
CA ASP A 255 17.43 5.43 10.48
C ASP A 255 16.03 6.04 10.63
N ASP A 256 15.21 5.98 9.57
CA ASP A 256 13.82 6.43 9.62
C ASP A 256 13.02 5.70 10.72
N LEU A 257 13.17 4.38 10.84
CA LEU A 257 12.53 3.57 11.88
C LEU A 257 13.01 3.94 13.28
N VAL A 258 14.29 4.18 13.48
CA VAL A 258 14.83 4.59 14.80
C VAL A 258 14.19 5.90 15.23
N ASN A 259 14.07 6.86 14.34
CA ASN A 259 13.57 8.20 14.63
C ASN A 259 12.03 8.30 14.71
N TYR A 260 11.29 7.40 14.07
CA TYR A 260 9.84 7.43 14.06
C TYR A 260 9.23 6.67 15.24
N ARG A 261 8.37 7.35 16.03
CA ARG A 261 7.85 6.79 17.30
C ARG A 261 6.51 6.06 17.17
N ASN A 262 5.73 6.35 16.13
CA ASN A 262 4.33 5.91 16.05
C ASN A 262 4.13 4.64 15.21
N LEU A 263 5.04 3.67 15.33
CA LEU A 263 4.91 2.33 14.75
C LEU A 263 4.87 1.27 15.84
N ASN A 264 3.83 0.44 15.83
CA ASN A 264 3.63 -0.62 16.83
C ASN A 264 4.59 -1.80 16.60
N ALA A 265 4.86 -2.12 15.33
CA ALA A 265 5.71 -3.24 14.92
C ALA A 265 7.17 -2.85 14.65
N LYS A 266 7.60 -1.67 15.05
CA LYS A 266 8.95 -1.13 14.82
C LYS A 266 10.06 -2.15 15.07
N GLY A 267 10.01 -2.86 16.19
CA GLY A 267 11.02 -3.87 16.56
C GLY A 267 11.07 -5.05 15.59
N ALA A 268 9.91 -5.47 15.04
CA ALA A 268 9.82 -6.54 14.06
C ALA A 268 10.41 -6.10 12.71
N TYR A 269 10.11 -4.88 12.27
CA TYR A 269 10.68 -4.31 11.04
C TYR A 269 12.21 -4.21 11.11
N ILE A 270 12.74 -3.65 12.20
CA ILE A 270 14.18 -3.55 12.43
C ILE A 270 14.83 -4.95 12.44
N LYS A 271 14.22 -5.90 13.13
CA LYS A 271 14.74 -7.28 13.17
C LYS A 271 14.80 -7.90 11.77
N LYS A 272 13.75 -7.71 10.95
CA LYS A 272 13.72 -8.24 9.59
C LYS A 272 14.77 -7.55 8.70
N LEU A 273 14.88 -6.23 8.74
CA LEU A 273 15.86 -5.48 7.93
C LEU A 273 17.32 -5.88 8.25
N LYS A 274 17.65 -6.12 9.53
CA LYS A 274 18.97 -6.64 9.92
C LYS A 274 19.33 -7.98 9.27
N THR A 275 18.32 -8.82 8.97
CA THR A 275 18.59 -10.08 8.24
C THR A 275 18.93 -9.85 6.77
N LEU A 276 18.57 -8.68 6.21
CA LEU A 276 18.86 -8.31 4.81
C LEU A 276 20.22 -7.61 4.66
N GLU A 277 20.75 -7.01 5.74
CA GLU A 277 22.08 -6.38 5.75
C GLU A 277 23.21 -7.42 5.85
N ALA A 278 22.92 -8.59 6.39
CA ALA A 278 23.94 -9.63 6.51
C ALA A 278 24.39 -10.06 5.08
N PRO A 279 25.71 -10.02 4.76
CA PRO A 279 26.18 -10.53 3.49
C PRO A 279 25.71 -11.98 3.38
N ALA A 280 25.12 -12.34 2.22
CA ALA A 280 24.83 -13.73 1.92
C ALA A 280 26.13 -14.51 2.20
N SER A 281 26.14 -15.34 3.25
CA SER A 281 27.28 -16.18 3.56
C SER A 281 27.59 -16.97 2.29
N ALA A 282 28.76 -16.68 1.70
CA ALA A 282 29.25 -17.35 0.53
C ALA A 282 29.27 -18.86 0.82
N GLY A 283 28.29 -19.56 0.28
CA GLY A 283 28.20 -21.00 0.25
C GLY A 283 28.65 -21.52 -1.11
#